data_24758bf572dac8aa90ebe822822872c6
#
_entry.id   24758bf572dac8aa90ebe822822872c6
#
_cell.length_a   1.000
_cell.length_b   1.000
_cell.length_c   1.000
_cell.angle_alpha   90.00
_cell.angle_beta   90.00
_cell.angle_gamma   90.00
#
_symmetry.space_group_name_H-M   'P 1'
#
loop_
_entity.id
_entity.type
_entity.pdbx_description
1 polymer ?
#
loop_
_entity_poly.entity_id
_entity_poly.type
_entity_poly.pdbx_seq_one_letter_code
_entity_poly.pdbx_strand_id
1 'polypeptide(L)'
;MVETSPLPKGTKRYDPSVVKNFLSTALIRVGVEPDDADLVGDVLVGADLRGVRSHGAARVSYFIVRREKGTLNLQPNFDLKMNTNTTGLLDADNAIGIIAANKAIQKTMEVAEEYGTGSVSYTHLTLPTKA
;
A
#
# COMPACT_ATOMS: atom_id res chain seq x y z
N MET A 1 15.96 20.40 8.02
CA MET A 1 14.54 20.79 7.90
C MET A 1 14.16 20.67 6.44
N VAL A 2 13.17 19.85 6.11
CA VAL A 2 12.64 19.82 4.75
C VAL A 2 11.73 21.04 4.62
N GLU A 3 12.09 21.97 3.75
CA GLU A 3 11.30 23.16 3.46
C GLU A 3 10.03 22.71 2.75
N THR A 4 8.93 22.67 3.48
CA THR A 4 7.63 22.33 2.87
C THR A 4 7.15 23.54 2.08
N SER A 5 7.01 23.37 0.77
CA SER A 5 6.42 24.41 -0.08
C SER A 5 5.10 24.91 0.51
N PRO A 6 4.84 26.24 0.50
CA PRO A 6 3.63 26.78 1.06
C PRO A 6 2.38 26.17 0.40
N LEU A 7 1.38 25.88 1.21
CA LEU A 7 0.12 25.32 0.72
C LEU A 7 -0.56 26.31 -0.23
N PRO A 8 -1.16 25.85 -1.35
CA PRO A 8 -1.95 26.70 -2.24
C PRO A 8 -3.02 27.49 -1.45
N LYS A 9 -3.31 28.71 -1.88
CA LYS A 9 -4.40 29.51 -1.29
C LYS A 9 -5.72 28.72 -1.35
N GLY A 10 -6.47 28.72 -0.24
CA GLY A 10 -7.73 27.98 -0.15
C GLY A 10 -7.61 26.51 0.27
N THR A 11 -6.42 26.01 0.55
CA THR A 11 -6.24 24.67 1.10
C THR A 11 -6.90 24.56 2.47
N LYS A 12 -7.79 23.59 2.64
CA LYS A 12 -8.39 23.25 3.95
C LYS A 12 -7.52 22.21 4.65
N ARG A 13 -7.44 22.32 5.97
CA ARG A 13 -6.79 21.33 6.83
C ARG A 13 -7.87 20.51 7.53
N TYR A 14 -7.65 19.22 7.63
CA TYR A 14 -8.53 18.29 8.33
C TYR A 14 -7.73 17.54 9.38
N ASP A 15 -8.42 17.08 10.41
CA ASP A 15 -7.81 16.18 11.38
C ASP A 15 -7.38 14.87 10.69
N PRO A 16 -6.13 14.41 10.92
CA PRO A 16 -5.62 13.19 10.28
C PRO A 16 -6.47 11.95 10.55
N SER A 17 -7.04 11.83 11.76
CA SER A 17 -7.89 10.69 12.13
C SER A 17 -9.20 10.68 11.33
N VAL A 18 -9.79 11.85 11.08
CA VAL A 18 -10.99 11.99 10.25
C VAL A 18 -10.71 11.57 8.82
N VAL A 19 -9.56 12.00 8.27
CA VAL A 19 -9.15 11.61 6.91
C VAL A 19 -8.90 10.11 6.84
N LYS A 20 -8.16 9.52 7.81
CA LYS A 20 -7.94 8.08 7.88
C LYS A 20 -9.26 7.31 7.88
N ASN A 21 -10.18 7.64 8.79
CA ASN A 21 -11.48 6.96 8.89
C ASN A 21 -12.29 7.05 7.60
N PHE A 22 -12.24 8.19 6.92
CA PHE A 22 -12.87 8.35 5.61
C PHE A 22 -12.26 7.41 4.56
N LEU A 23 -10.93 7.35 4.48
CA LEU A 23 -10.22 6.49 3.52
C LEU A 23 -10.49 5.01 3.79
N SER A 24 -10.36 4.56 5.05
CA SER A 24 -10.64 3.17 5.46
C SER A 24 -12.08 2.79 5.13
N THR A 25 -13.05 3.65 5.48
CA THR A 25 -14.47 3.42 5.17
C THR A 25 -14.71 3.31 3.67
N ALA A 26 -14.10 4.18 2.86
CA ALA A 26 -14.24 4.14 1.41
C ALA A 26 -13.67 2.84 0.81
N LEU A 27 -12.52 2.39 1.31
CA LEU A 27 -11.87 1.15 0.87
C LEU A 27 -12.67 -0.09 1.26
N ILE A 28 -13.21 -0.14 2.49
CA ILE A 28 -14.08 -1.24 2.95
C ILE A 28 -15.33 -1.33 2.06
N ARG A 29 -15.96 -0.19 1.73
CA ARG A 29 -17.15 -0.15 0.88
C ARG A 29 -16.93 -0.69 -0.53
N VAL A 30 -15.71 -0.64 -1.04
CA VAL A 30 -15.38 -1.21 -2.36
C VAL A 30 -14.85 -2.64 -2.28
N GLY A 31 -14.73 -3.22 -1.07
CA GLY A 31 -14.43 -4.63 -0.85
C GLY A 31 -13.02 -4.94 -0.34
N VAL A 32 -12.28 -3.94 0.17
CA VAL A 32 -11.01 -4.17 0.88
C VAL A 32 -11.32 -4.67 2.29
N GLU A 33 -10.56 -5.66 2.78
CA GLU A 33 -10.67 -6.16 4.15
C GLU A 33 -10.38 -5.04 5.17
N PRO A 34 -11.07 -5.00 6.32
CA PRO A 34 -10.99 -3.90 7.28
C PRO A 34 -9.57 -3.58 7.74
N ASP A 35 -8.77 -4.59 8.11
CA ASP A 35 -7.40 -4.40 8.61
C ASP A 35 -6.48 -3.83 7.51
N ASP A 36 -6.63 -4.32 6.28
CA ASP A 36 -5.89 -3.83 5.12
C ASP A 36 -6.33 -2.41 4.73
N ALA A 37 -7.61 -2.08 4.85
CA ALA A 37 -8.13 -0.74 4.61
C ALA A 37 -7.59 0.27 5.63
N ASP A 38 -7.50 -0.11 6.89
CA ASP A 38 -6.92 0.70 7.96
C ASP A 38 -5.42 0.94 7.76
N LEU A 39 -4.67 -0.11 7.40
CA LEU A 39 -3.27 0.00 7.03
C LEU A 39 -3.06 0.99 5.86
N VAL A 40 -3.86 0.85 4.80
CA VAL A 40 -3.77 1.76 3.65
C VAL A 40 -4.09 3.20 4.06
N GLY A 41 -5.12 3.40 4.89
CA GLY A 41 -5.49 4.71 5.43
C GLY A 41 -4.33 5.35 6.21
N ASP A 42 -3.69 4.62 7.10
CA ASP A 42 -2.54 5.09 7.89
C ASP A 42 -1.36 5.50 7.00
N VAL A 43 -1.01 4.68 6.02
CA VAL A 43 0.12 4.95 5.11
C VAL A 43 -0.15 6.19 4.26
N LEU A 44 -1.35 6.34 3.71
CA LEU A 44 -1.72 7.48 2.88
C LEU A 44 -1.74 8.79 3.69
N VAL A 45 -2.34 8.78 4.87
CA VAL A 45 -2.33 9.95 5.77
C VAL A 45 -0.91 10.25 6.22
N GLY A 46 -0.12 9.24 6.57
CA GLY A 46 1.28 9.39 6.92
C GLY A 46 2.13 10.02 5.82
N ALA A 47 1.83 9.74 4.54
CA ALA A 47 2.47 10.39 3.41
C ALA A 47 2.10 11.87 3.31
N ASP A 48 0.82 12.22 3.47
CA ASP A 48 0.37 13.62 3.47
C ASP A 48 0.98 14.41 4.61
N LEU A 49 1.08 13.84 5.82
CA LEU A 49 1.70 14.48 6.99
C LEU A 49 3.20 14.76 6.78
N ARG A 50 3.87 13.96 5.94
CA ARG A 50 5.28 14.17 5.53
C ARG A 50 5.43 15.08 4.32
N GLY A 51 4.32 15.63 3.78
CA GLY A 51 4.33 16.49 2.60
C GLY A 51 4.43 15.74 1.26
N VAL A 52 4.36 14.40 1.25
CA VAL A 52 4.45 13.57 0.04
C VAL A 52 3.06 13.35 -0.56
N ARG A 53 2.44 14.42 -1.04
CA ARG A 53 1.04 14.45 -1.51
C ARG A 53 0.75 13.50 -2.68
N SER A 54 1.73 13.23 -3.52
CA SER A 54 1.58 12.27 -4.64
C SER A 54 1.32 10.84 -4.18
N HIS A 55 1.60 10.55 -2.91
CA HIS A 55 1.41 9.25 -2.26
C HIS A 55 0.43 9.30 -1.08
N GLY A 56 -0.26 10.44 -0.90
CA GLY A 56 -1.23 10.68 0.15
C GLY A 56 -2.66 10.28 -0.20
N ALA A 57 -3.63 10.85 0.53
CA ALA A 57 -5.06 10.54 0.47
C ALA A 57 -5.66 10.56 -0.95
N ALA A 58 -5.16 11.41 -1.84
CA ALA A 58 -5.59 11.46 -3.24
C ALA A 58 -5.43 10.13 -4.00
N ARG A 59 -4.55 9.23 -3.52
CA ARG A 59 -4.35 7.91 -4.14
C ARG A 59 -5.54 6.97 -4.02
N VAL A 60 -6.45 7.20 -3.09
CA VAL A 60 -7.65 6.36 -2.94
C VAL A 60 -8.49 6.35 -4.23
N SER A 61 -8.61 7.49 -4.89
CA SER A 61 -9.34 7.57 -6.18
C SER A 61 -8.70 6.71 -7.27
N TYR A 62 -7.37 6.63 -7.29
CA TYR A 62 -6.65 5.76 -8.21
C TYR A 62 -6.93 4.28 -7.97
N PHE A 63 -7.02 3.85 -6.71
CA PHE A 63 -7.37 2.45 -6.37
C PHE A 63 -8.80 2.12 -6.82
N ILE A 64 -9.75 3.03 -6.60
CA ILE A 64 -11.14 2.85 -7.02
C ILE A 64 -11.24 2.70 -8.54
N VAL A 65 -10.60 3.61 -9.29
CA VAL A 65 -10.59 3.55 -10.77
C VAL A 65 -9.93 2.26 -11.29
N ARG A 66 -8.85 1.80 -10.68
CA ARG A 66 -8.21 0.54 -11.07
C ARG A 66 -9.07 -0.67 -10.77
N ARG A 67 -9.79 -0.66 -9.66
CA ARG A 67 -10.78 -1.71 -9.32
C ARG A 67 -11.88 -1.76 -10.38
N GLU A 68 -12.45 -0.62 -10.77
CA GLU A 68 -13.49 -0.53 -11.81
C GLU A 68 -13.00 -1.05 -13.17
N LYS A 69 -11.73 -0.83 -13.48
CA LYS A 69 -11.08 -1.35 -14.70
C LYS A 69 -10.66 -2.82 -14.62
N GLY A 70 -10.88 -3.50 -13.49
CA GLY A 70 -10.46 -4.89 -13.28
C GLY A 70 -8.94 -5.09 -13.24
N THR A 71 -8.17 -4.02 -12.97
CA THR A 71 -6.69 -4.06 -12.89
C THR A 71 -6.16 -4.03 -11.46
N LEU A 72 -7.04 -4.12 -10.47
CA LEU A 72 -6.73 -4.20 -9.05
C LEU A 72 -7.57 -5.30 -8.41
N ASN A 73 -6.90 -6.24 -7.75
CA ASN A 73 -7.56 -7.26 -6.94
C ASN A 73 -7.66 -6.77 -5.49
N LEU A 74 -8.87 -6.68 -4.96
CA LEU A 74 -9.12 -6.24 -3.58
C LEU A 74 -9.16 -7.40 -2.58
N GLN A 75 -9.21 -8.65 -3.08
CA GLN A 75 -9.14 -9.88 -2.29
C GLN A 75 -8.03 -10.78 -2.87
N PRO A 76 -6.77 -10.33 -2.82
CA PRO A 76 -5.67 -11.02 -3.48
C PRO A 76 -5.30 -12.33 -2.77
N ASN A 77 -4.94 -13.32 -3.56
CA ASN A 77 -4.33 -14.55 -3.09
C ASN A 77 -2.80 -14.39 -3.14
N PHE A 78 -2.20 -14.10 -1.99
CA PHE A 78 -0.75 -13.92 -1.88
C PHE A 78 -0.02 -15.25 -1.97
N ASP A 79 0.90 -15.40 -2.94
CA ASP A 79 1.77 -16.57 -3.09
C ASP A 79 3.23 -16.18 -2.79
N LEU A 80 3.74 -16.67 -1.66
CA LEU A 80 5.13 -16.45 -1.26
C LEU A 80 5.97 -17.69 -1.55
N LYS A 81 6.99 -17.52 -2.39
CA LYS A 81 7.99 -18.56 -2.69
C LYS A 81 9.33 -18.17 -2.11
N MET A 82 9.85 -18.98 -1.19
CA MET A 82 11.22 -18.82 -0.70
C MET A 82 12.18 -19.50 -1.68
N ASN A 83 13.12 -18.71 -2.22
CA ASN A 83 14.15 -19.21 -3.14
C ASN A 83 15.36 -19.77 -2.40
N THR A 84 15.64 -19.21 -1.21
CA THR A 84 16.65 -19.65 -0.24
C THR A 84 16.09 -19.47 1.16
N ASN A 85 16.85 -19.81 2.19
CA ASN A 85 16.45 -19.57 3.58
C ASN A 85 16.22 -18.08 3.87
N THR A 86 16.89 -17.18 3.16
CA THR A 86 16.88 -15.74 3.43
C THR A 86 16.30 -14.88 2.32
N THR A 87 15.93 -15.46 1.18
CA THR A 87 15.38 -14.71 0.04
C THR A 87 14.09 -15.31 -0.48
N GLY A 88 13.11 -14.47 -0.74
CA GLY A 88 11.81 -14.88 -1.26
C GLY A 88 11.23 -13.91 -2.30
N LEU A 89 10.23 -14.40 -3.01
CA LEU A 89 9.40 -13.64 -3.96
C LEU A 89 7.94 -13.79 -3.56
N LEU A 90 7.27 -12.66 -3.37
CA LEU A 90 5.84 -12.58 -3.10
C LEU A 90 5.10 -12.17 -4.38
N ASP A 91 4.31 -13.06 -4.94
CA ASP A 91 3.28 -12.68 -5.91
C ASP A 91 2.07 -12.12 -5.15
N ALA A 92 1.76 -10.88 -5.39
CA ALA A 92 0.69 -10.17 -4.68
C ALA A 92 -0.61 -10.08 -5.49
N ASP A 93 -0.75 -10.82 -6.56
CA ASP A 93 -2.01 -11.00 -7.32
C ASP A 93 -2.72 -9.67 -7.62
N ASN A 94 -1.98 -8.68 -8.12
CA ASN A 94 -2.49 -7.32 -8.39
C ASN A 94 -3.11 -6.58 -7.18
N ALA A 95 -2.68 -6.89 -5.98
CA ALA A 95 -3.10 -6.20 -4.76
C ALA A 95 -2.78 -4.70 -4.76
N ILE A 96 -3.34 -3.98 -3.80
CA ILE A 96 -2.85 -2.64 -3.45
C ILE A 96 -1.40 -2.76 -2.98
N GLY A 97 -0.48 -2.03 -3.62
CA GLY A 97 0.96 -2.14 -3.36
C GLY A 97 1.37 -1.92 -1.91
N ILE A 98 0.63 -1.10 -1.15
CA ILE A 98 0.82 -0.90 0.29
C ILE A 98 0.62 -2.21 1.06
N ILE A 99 -0.43 -2.96 0.74
CA ILE A 99 -0.73 -4.25 1.39
C ILE A 99 0.35 -5.28 1.04
N ALA A 100 0.72 -5.35 -0.25
CA ALA A 100 1.78 -6.24 -0.71
C ALA A 100 3.13 -5.95 -0.02
N ALA A 101 3.50 -4.67 0.07
CA ALA A 101 4.72 -4.24 0.75
C ALA A 101 4.71 -4.60 2.24
N ASN A 102 3.58 -4.41 2.92
CA ASN A 102 3.44 -4.76 4.33
C ASN A 102 3.60 -6.27 4.56
N LYS A 103 2.99 -7.11 3.73
CA LYS A 103 3.16 -8.57 3.83
C LYS A 103 4.59 -9.00 3.52
N ALA A 104 5.23 -8.40 2.54
CA ALA A 104 6.63 -8.68 2.21
C ALA A 104 7.58 -8.30 3.36
N ILE A 105 7.41 -7.13 3.97
CA ILE A 105 8.27 -6.69 5.08
C ILE A 105 8.07 -7.54 6.33
N GLN A 106 6.83 -7.93 6.66
CA GLN A 106 6.57 -8.83 7.77
C GLN A 106 7.33 -10.15 7.61
N LYS A 107 7.26 -10.75 6.41
CA LYS A 107 8.02 -11.98 6.14
C LYS A 107 9.53 -11.76 6.15
N THR A 108 9.99 -10.63 5.66
CA THR A 108 11.42 -10.26 5.73
C THR A 108 11.91 -10.18 7.17
N MET A 109 11.10 -9.62 8.07
CA MET A 109 11.43 -9.52 9.50
C MET A 109 11.50 -10.90 10.17
N GLU A 110 10.52 -11.77 9.94
CA GLU A 110 10.52 -13.16 10.45
C GLU A 110 11.80 -13.92 10.02
N VAL A 111 12.14 -13.81 8.74
CA VAL A 111 13.36 -14.45 8.19
C VAL A 111 14.63 -13.84 8.81
N ALA A 112 14.66 -12.53 9.00
CA ALA A 112 15.81 -11.86 9.60
C ALA A 112 15.98 -12.21 11.08
N GLU A 113 14.90 -12.43 11.82
CA GLU A 113 14.94 -12.91 13.21
C GLU A 113 15.58 -14.31 13.31
N GLU A 114 15.29 -15.19 12.35
CA GLU A 114 15.80 -16.58 12.34
C GLU A 114 17.25 -16.67 11.81
N TYR A 115 17.56 -15.95 10.73
CA TYR A 115 18.83 -16.10 9.98
C TYR A 115 19.76 -14.87 10.07
N GLY A 116 19.38 -13.84 10.81
CA GLY A 116 20.14 -12.58 10.94
C GLY A 116 19.99 -11.62 9.76
N THR A 117 19.39 -12.06 8.64
CA THR A 117 19.10 -11.23 7.46
C THR A 117 17.94 -11.83 6.67
N GLY A 118 17.21 -10.99 5.96
CA GLY A 118 16.11 -11.41 5.09
C GLY A 118 15.90 -10.45 3.92
N SER A 119 15.39 -10.96 2.80
CA SER A 119 15.01 -10.17 1.63
C SER A 119 13.80 -10.80 0.95
N VAL A 120 12.72 -10.05 0.79
CA VAL A 120 11.54 -10.46 0.01
C VAL A 120 11.24 -9.41 -1.05
N SER A 121 11.34 -9.82 -2.31
CA SER A 121 10.82 -9.03 -3.42
C SER A 121 9.32 -9.28 -3.59
N TYR A 122 8.57 -8.30 -4.09
CA TYR A 122 7.16 -8.50 -4.36
C TYR A 122 6.73 -7.89 -5.69
N THR A 123 5.69 -8.48 -6.30
CA THR A 123 5.02 -7.98 -7.49
C THR A 123 3.58 -7.59 -7.14
N HIS A 124 3.14 -6.40 -7.55
CA HIS A 124 1.76 -5.93 -7.39
C HIS A 124 1.18 -5.37 -8.70
N LEU A 125 1.92 -5.49 -9.78
CA LEU A 125 1.55 -5.10 -11.13
C LEU A 125 2.11 -6.14 -12.09
N THR A 126 1.28 -6.71 -12.94
CA THR A 126 1.74 -7.41 -14.12
C THR A 126 2.20 -6.36 -15.14
N LEU A 127 3.50 -6.32 -15.41
CA LEU A 127 3.98 -5.61 -16.59
C LEU A 127 3.42 -6.33 -17.82
N PRO A 128 2.84 -5.62 -18.82
CA PRO A 128 2.46 -6.25 -20.05
C PRO A 128 3.74 -6.80 -20.69
N THR A 129 3.94 -8.12 -20.61
CA THR A 129 4.93 -8.80 -21.42
C THR A 129 4.47 -8.68 -22.86
N LYS A 130 5.14 -7.83 -23.63
CA LYS A 130 5.00 -7.88 -25.09
C LYS A 130 5.47 -9.26 -25.52
N ALA A 131 4.50 -10.09 -25.95
CA ALA A 131 4.81 -11.26 -26.76
C ALA A 131 5.35 -10.81 -28.12
#